data_672d3ab801abab5f20c0d38a1d8e8f3a
#
_entry.id   672d3ab801abab5f20c0d38a1d8e8f3a
#
_cell.length_a   1.000
_cell.length_b   1.000
_cell.length_c   1.000
_cell.angle_alpha   90.00
_cell.angle_beta   90.00
_cell.angle_gamma   90.00
#
_symmetry.space_group_name_H-M   'P 1'
#
loop_
_entity.id
_entity.type
_entity.pdbx_description
1 polymer ?
#
loop_
_entity_poly.entity_id
_entity_poly.type
_entity_poly.pdbx_seq_one_letter_code
_entity_poly.pdbx_strand_id
1 'polypeptide(L)'
;MTREVAGRPRRACPDCGYVHFTDPKVGVGVLVVEDGRVLLVRRAVEPERGKWSMPAGYLDHGEDPRATAAREALEETGLTVTIEGLLDVFYNPPGRGGASIFILYRARCLAGEPTAGDDADDARFFPLDALPDLAFPSTRAAIKLVRESTD
;
A
#
# COMPACT_ATOMS: atom_id res chain seq x y z
N MET A 1 -1.48 -15.90 29.39
CA MET A 1 -0.98 -14.98 30.41
C MET A 1 -0.06 -13.96 29.76
N THR A 2 0.21 -12.86 30.43
CA THR A 2 1.09 -11.79 29.94
C THR A 2 2.39 -11.82 30.75
N ARG A 3 3.52 -11.68 30.07
CA ARG A 3 4.84 -11.64 30.70
C ARG A 3 5.65 -10.51 30.07
N GLU A 4 6.50 -9.86 30.85
CA GLU A 4 7.42 -8.86 30.30
C GLU A 4 8.58 -9.54 29.59
N VAL A 5 8.76 -9.26 28.30
CA VAL A 5 9.85 -9.77 27.48
C VAL A 5 10.37 -8.63 26.62
N ALA A 6 11.69 -8.41 26.68
CA ALA A 6 12.36 -7.33 25.95
C ALA A 6 11.72 -5.95 26.22
N GLY A 7 11.40 -5.68 27.49
CA GLY A 7 10.86 -4.40 27.94
C GLY A 7 9.40 -4.13 27.62
N ARG A 8 8.66 -5.13 27.15
CA ARG A 8 7.24 -4.98 26.82
C ARG A 8 6.41 -6.18 27.32
N PRO A 9 5.15 -5.93 27.70
CA PRO A 9 4.26 -7.03 28.04
C PRO A 9 3.90 -7.81 26.76
N ARG A 10 4.05 -9.13 26.82
CA ARG A 10 3.75 -10.01 25.68
C ARG A 10 2.95 -11.19 26.16
N ARG A 11 2.11 -11.73 25.27
CA ARG A 11 1.36 -12.94 25.58
C ARG A 11 2.33 -14.13 25.61
N ALA A 12 2.18 -14.95 26.63
CA ALA A 12 3.01 -16.13 26.81
C ALA A 12 2.16 -17.34 27.22
N CYS A 13 2.56 -18.52 26.76
CA CYS A 13 1.88 -19.76 27.15
C CYS A 13 2.30 -20.10 28.60
N PRO A 14 1.32 -20.32 29.51
CA PRO A 14 1.65 -20.67 30.89
C PRO A 14 2.26 -22.06 31.04
N ASP A 15 2.03 -22.96 30.07
CA ASP A 15 2.48 -24.35 30.14
C ASP A 15 3.90 -24.57 29.63
N CYS A 16 4.23 -23.96 28.48
CA CYS A 16 5.53 -24.19 27.83
C CYS A 16 6.44 -22.96 27.76
N GLY A 17 5.93 -21.79 28.16
CA GLY A 17 6.71 -20.56 28.14
C GLY A 17 6.85 -19.89 26.76
N TYR A 18 6.19 -20.43 25.72
CA TYR A 18 6.22 -19.82 24.40
C TYR A 18 5.74 -18.37 24.46
N VAL A 19 6.48 -17.46 23.86
CA VAL A 19 6.16 -16.03 23.81
C VAL A 19 5.66 -15.67 22.43
N HIS A 20 4.47 -15.05 22.38
CA HIS A 20 3.90 -14.56 21.13
C HIS A 20 4.36 -13.12 20.89
N PHE A 21 5.10 -12.92 19.82
CA PHE A 21 5.50 -11.59 19.36
C PHE A 21 4.48 -11.14 18.29
N THR A 22 3.76 -10.06 18.60
CA THR A 22 2.80 -9.51 17.65
C THR A 22 3.56 -8.72 16.59
N ASP A 23 3.42 -9.14 15.34
CA ASP A 23 4.07 -8.47 14.22
C ASP A 23 3.22 -7.32 13.70
N PRO A 24 3.84 -6.24 13.24
CA PRO A 24 3.09 -5.19 12.58
C PRO A 24 2.55 -5.68 11.25
N LYS A 25 1.37 -5.19 10.87
CA LYS A 25 0.87 -5.43 9.51
C LYS A 25 1.64 -4.54 8.54
N VAL A 26 2.10 -5.15 7.44
CA VAL A 26 2.85 -4.46 6.41
C VAL A 26 2.01 -4.43 5.13
N GLY A 27 1.81 -3.23 4.60
CA GLY A 27 1.20 -3.05 3.29
C GLY A 27 2.27 -2.68 2.28
N VAL A 28 2.02 -3.01 1.03
CA VAL A 28 2.88 -2.65 -0.09
C VAL A 28 2.05 -2.09 -1.22
N GLY A 29 2.60 -1.15 -1.96
CA GLY A 29 1.89 -0.55 -3.08
C GLY A 29 2.83 0.05 -4.10
N VAL A 30 2.24 0.57 -5.16
CA VAL A 30 2.97 1.20 -6.25
C VAL A 30 2.44 2.59 -6.54
N LEU A 31 3.34 3.49 -6.93
CA LEU A 31 2.99 4.77 -7.51
C LEU A 31 3.46 4.76 -8.96
N VAL A 32 2.50 4.83 -9.88
CA VAL A 32 2.77 4.89 -11.32
C VAL A 32 2.39 6.29 -11.80
N VAL A 33 3.37 7.04 -12.26
CA VAL A 33 3.16 8.37 -12.84
C VAL A 33 3.72 8.35 -14.25
N GLU A 34 2.86 8.61 -15.22
CA GLU A 34 3.22 8.64 -16.63
C GLU A 34 2.50 9.82 -17.31
N ASP A 35 3.25 10.58 -18.11
CA ASP A 35 2.71 11.71 -18.87
C ASP A 35 1.93 12.71 -17.99
N GLY A 36 2.44 13.00 -16.79
CA GLY A 36 1.81 13.92 -15.86
C GLY A 36 0.53 13.42 -15.21
N ARG A 37 0.28 12.10 -15.25
CA ARG A 37 -0.90 11.47 -14.67
C ARG A 37 -0.51 10.33 -13.74
N VAL A 38 -1.32 10.13 -12.71
CA VAL A 38 -1.09 9.11 -11.69
C VAL A 38 -2.17 8.03 -11.76
N LEU A 39 -1.76 6.78 -11.62
CA LEU A 39 -2.66 5.64 -11.58
C LEU A 39 -3.27 5.51 -10.18
N LEU A 40 -4.59 5.57 -10.10
CA LEU A 40 -5.32 5.39 -8.84
C LEU A 40 -6.46 4.40 -9.02
N VAL A 41 -6.86 3.80 -7.91
CA VAL A 41 -8.01 2.91 -7.83
C VAL A 41 -9.04 3.48 -6.87
N ARG A 42 -10.32 3.27 -7.18
CA ARG A 42 -11.42 3.64 -6.28
C ARG A 42 -11.71 2.46 -5.35
N ARG A 43 -11.71 2.72 -4.07
CA ARG A 43 -11.92 1.69 -3.05
C ARG A 43 -13.36 1.21 -3.06
N ALA A 44 -13.55 -0.10 -3.16
CA ALA A 44 -14.86 -0.75 -3.06
C ALA A 44 -15.15 -1.29 -1.67
N VAL A 45 -14.19 -1.16 -0.74
CA VAL A 45 -14.29 -1.69 0.63
C VAL A 45 -13.91 -0.62 1.65
N GLU A 46 -14.38 -0.81 2.89
CA GLU A 46 -13.96 0.04 4.01
C GLU A 46 -12.50 -0.29 4.43
N PRO A 47 -11.72 0.65 4.97
CA PRO A 47 -12.09 2.05 5.20
C PRO A 47 -12.07 2.90 3.93
N GLU A 48 -12.74 4.07 3.98
CA GLU A 48 -12.70 5.09 2.93
C GLU A 48 -13.27 4.62 1.58
N ARG A 49 -14.33 3.82 1.61
CA ARG A 49 -15.02 3.37 0.40
C ARG A 49 -15.42 4.56 -0.49
N GLY A 50 -15.24 4.40 -1.79
CA GLY A 50 -15.59 5.42 -2.78
C GLY A 50 -14.53 6.46 -3.04
N LYS A 51 -13.48 6.49 -2.22
CA LYS A 51 -12.33 7.38 -2.42
C LYS A 51 -11.21 6.66 -3.14
N TRP A 52 -10.23 7.41 -3.60
CA TRP A 52 -9.16 6.90 -4.46
C TRP A 52 -7.84 6.76 -3.71
N SER A 53 -7.10 5.73 -4.07
CA SER A 53 -5.80 5.44 -3.47
C SER A 53 -4.86 4.79 -4.49
N MET A 54 -3.60 4.66 -4.10
CA MET A 54 -2.65 3.89 -4.90
C MET A 54 -3.01 2.40 -4.87
N PRO A 55 -2.73 1.64 -5.94
CA PRO A 55 -2.86 0.19 -5.90
C PRO A 55 -1.98 -0.39 -4.78
N ALA A 56 -2.55 -1.18 -3.90
CA ALA A 56 -1.86 -1.67 -2.73
C ALA A 56 -2.56 -2.88 -2.10
N GLY A 57 -1.83 -3.64 -1.30
CA GLY A 57 -2.36 -4.75 -0.55
C GLY A 57 -1.46 -5.12 0.62
N TYR A 58 -1.89 -6.08 1.41
CA TYR A 58 -1.10 -6.56 2.52
C TYR A 58 0.00 -7.51 2.06
N LEU A 59 1.15 -7.39 2.71
CA LEU A 59 2.24 -8.34 2.55
C LEU A 59 1.98 -9.53 3.47
N ASP A 60 1.93 -10.72 2.89
CA ASP A 60 1.75 -11.92 3.66
C ASP A 60 3.09 -12.53 4.05
N HIS A 61 3.05 -13.45 5.03
CA HIS A 61 4.27 -14.14 5.46
C HIS A 61 4.94 -14.84 4.28
N GLY A 62 6.23 -14.65 4.15
CA GLY A 62 7.02 -15.31 3.11
C GLY A 62 6.98 -14.65 1.75
N GLU A 63 6.25 -13.54 1.59
CA GLU A 63 6.18 -12.84 0.32
C GLU A 63 7.30 -11.80 0.16
N ASP A 64 7.80 -11.66 -1.08
CA ASP A 64 8.72 -10.60 -1.44
C ASP A 64 7.92 -9.29 -1.64
N PRO A 65 8.27 -8.19 -0.96
CA PRO A 65 7.52 -6.95 -1.09
C PRO A 65 7.39 -6.41 -2.52
N ARG A 66 8.45 -6.50 -3.32
CA ARG A 66 8.43 -6.02 -4.71
C ARG A 66 7.50 -6.86 -5.58
N ALA A 67 7.57 -8.18 -5.44
CA ALA A 67 6.70 -9.09 -6.18
C ALA A 67 5.24 -8.91 -5.78
N THR A 68 4.97 -8.74 -4.49
CA THR A 68 3.63 -8.51 -3.98
C THR A 68 3.06 -7.20 -4.50
N ALA A 69 3.85 -6.13 -4.50
CA ALA A 69 3.41 -4.83 -5.00
C ALA A 69 3.01 -4.91 -6.48
N ALA A 70 3.81 -5.58 -7.31
CA ALA A 70 3.48 -5.77 -8.73
C ALA A 70 2.23 -6.62 -8.92
N ARG A 71 2.07 -7.67 -8.13
CA ARG A 71 0.89 -8.53 -8.18
C ARG A 71 -0.39 -7.77 -7.80
N GLU A 72 -0.34 -6.97 -6.74
CA GLU A 72 -1.49 -6.15 -6.32
C GLU A 72 -1.87 -5.13 -7.39
N ALA A 73 -0.88 -4.52 -8.04
CA ALA A 73 -1.16 -3.61 -9.15
C ALA A 73 -1.90 -4.32 -10.27
N LEU A 74 -1.49 -5.52 -10.64
CA LEU A 74 -2.15 -6.30 -11.67
C LEU A 74 -3.58 -6.69 -11.27
N GLU A 75 -3.77 -7.16 -10.04
CA GLU A 75 -5.08 -7.57 -9.54
C GLU A 75 -6.07 -6.40 -9.48
N GLU A 76 -5.64 -5.24 -9.05
CA GLU A 76 -6.52 -4.08 -8.85
C GLU A 76 -6.71 -3.22 -10.10
N THR A 77 -5.75 -3.20 -11.01
CA THR A 77 -5.78 -2.29 -12.16
C THR A 77 -5.71 -2.95 -13.52
N GLY A 78 -5.43 -4.26 -13.56
CA GLY A 78 -5.23 -4.97 -14.84
C GLY A 78 -3.92 -4.64 -15.55
N LEU A 79 -3.07 -3.82 -14.94
CA LEU A 79 -1.82 -3.38 -15.56
C LEU A 79 -0.63 -4.20 -15.08
N THR A 80 0.21 -4.60 -16.02
CA THR A 80 1.52 -5.18 -15.71
C THR A 80 2.51 -4.03 -15.51
N VAL A 81 3.13 -4.01 -14.34
CA VAL A 81 4.09 -2.95 -14.00
C VAL A 81 5.47 -3.54 -13.70
N THR A 82 6.50 -2.72 -13.88
CA THR A 82 7.84 -3.05 -13.40
C THR A 82 8.21 -2.12 -12.26
N ILE A 83 8.76 -2.69 -11.19
CA ILE A 83 9.20 -1.93 -10.02
C ILE A 83 10.52 -1.25 -10.36
N GLU A 84 10.56 0.07 -10.24
CA GLU A 84 11.77 0.85 -10.53
C GLU A 84 12.62 1.11 -9.30
N GLY A 85 12.01 1.18 -8.12
CA GLY A 85 12.73 1.40 -6.88
C GLY A 85 11.82 1.73 -5.72
N LEU A 86 12.41 1.81 -4.54
CA LEU A 86 11.71 2.22 -3.33
C LEU A 86 11.46 3.73 -3.39
N LEU A 87 10.22 4.15 -3.18
CA LEU A 87 9.89 5.56 -3.08
C LEU A 87 9.94 6.04 -1.63
N ASP A 88 9.25 5.35 -0.73
CA ASP A 88 9.26 5.69 0.69
C ASP A 88 8.64 4.57 1.53
N VAL A 89 8.82 4.68 2.83
CA VAL A 89 8.16 3.84 3.83
C VAL A 89 7.35 4.77 4.74
N PHE A 90 6.06 4.50 4.88
CA PHE A 90 5.16 5.31 5.69
C PHE A 90 4.79 4.57 6.97
N TYR A 91 4.68 5.32 8.07
CA TYR A 91 4.16 4.82 9.33
C TYR A 91 2.74 5.32 9.54
N ASN A 92 1.82 4.39 9.79
CA ASN A 92 0.43 4.69 10.15
C ASN A 92 0.22 4.30 11.60
N PRO A 93 -0.04 5.25 12.51
CA PRO A 93 -0.27 4.93 13.91
C PRO A 93 -1.44 3.97 14.10
N PRO A 94 -1.41 3.13 15.16
CA PRO A 94 -2.51 2.22 15.45
C PRO A 94 -3.81 2.97 15.76
N GLY A 95 -4.95 2.30 15.52
CA GLY A 95 -6.28 2.82 15.82
C GLY A 95 -7.13 3.18 14.62
N ARG A 96 -6.56 3.20 13.41
CA ARG A 96 -7.31 3.51 12.18
C ARG A 96 -7.53 2.28 11.28
N GLY A 97 -7.10 1.10 11.73
CA GLY A 97 -7.08 -0.09 10.88
C GLY A 97 -6.00 0.01 9.81
N GLY A 98 -5.88 -1.03 8.99
CA GLY A 98 -4.91 -1.08 7.92
C GLY A 98 -3.49 -1.43 8.39
N ALA A 99 -2.54 -1.29 7.48
CA ALA A 99 -1.14 -1.61 7.75
C ALA A 99 -0.47 -0.49 8.54
N SER A 100 0.29 -0.85 9.57
CA SER A 100 1.05 0.14 10.34
C SER A 100 2.32 0.57 9.61
N ILE A 101 2.85 -0.28 8.73
CA ILE A 101 4.00 0.02 7.88
C ILE A 101 3.55 -0.12 6.44
N PHE A 102 3.75 0.92 5.63
CA PHE A 102 3.40 0.89 4.22
C PHE A 102 4.65 1.16 3.39
N ILE A 103 5.03 0.17 2.57
CA ILE A 103 6.20 0.26 1.69
C ILE A 103 5.71 0.61 0.29
N LEU A 104 6.14 1.75 -0.22
CA LEU A 104 5.70 2.26 -1.51
C LEU A 104 6.84 2.22 -2.51
N TYR A 105 6.58 1.59 -3.65
CA TYR A 105 7.53 1.52 -4.75
C TYR A 105 7.09 2.43 -5.90
N ARG A 106 8.07 3.02 -6.55
CA ARG A 106 7.86 3.66 -7.85
C ARG A 106 7.84 2.58 -8.92
N ALA A 107 6.86 2.62 -9.79
CA ALA A 107 6.68 1.61 -10.83
C ALA A 107 6.31 2.26 -12.16
N ARG A 108 6.56 1.52 -13.25
CA ARG A 108 6.23 1.93 -14.60
C ARG A 108 5.31 0.88 -15.23
N CYS A 109 4.32 1.35 -15.96
CA CYS A 109 3.40 0.47 -16.68
C CYS A 109 4.11 -0.13 -17.91
N LEU A 110 4.05 -1.45 -18.05
CA LEU A 110 4.60 -2.16 -19.20
C LEU A 110 3.52 -2.51 -20.23
N ALA A 111 2.33 -2.91 -19.77
CA ALA A 111 1.28 -3.39 -20.66
C ALA A 111 -0.08 -3.37 -19.97
N GLY A 112 -1.13 -3.33 -20.76
CA GLY A 112 -2.52 -3.44 -20.31
C GLY A 112 -3.27 -2.12 -20.39
N GLU A 113 -4.58 -2.21 -20.14
CA GLU A 113 -5.47 -1.06 -20.01
C GLU A 113 -6.04 -1.06 -18.60
N PRO A 114 -6.23 0.12 -17.97
CA PRO A 114 -6.80 0.16 -16.63
C PRO A 114 -8.15 -0.55 -16.57
N THR A 115 -8.24 -1.58 -15.74
CA THR A 115 -9.44 -2.38 -15.54
C THR A 115 -9.51 -2.75 -14.08
N ALA A 116 -10.55 -2.28 -13.38
CA ALA A 116 -10.69 -2.53 -11.95
C ALA A 116 -10.88 -4.03 -11.65
N GLY A 117 -10.33 -4.45 -10.52
CA GLY A 117 -10.49 -5.80 -10.03
C GLY A 117 -10.25 -5.87 -8.53
N ASP A 118 -10.46 -7.03 -7.93
CA ASP A 118 -10.29 -7.29 -6.51
C ASP A 118 -11.08 -6.26 -5.66
N ASP A 119 -10.44 -5.55 -4.74
CA ASP A 119 -11.09 -4.59 -3.84
C ASP A 119 -11.32 -3.21 -4.45
N ALA A 120 -11.13 -3.06 -5.76
CA ALA A 120 -11.33 -1.81 -6.49
C ALA A 120 -12.52 -1.92 -7.45
N ASP A 121 -13.34 -0.86 -7.52
CA ASP A 121 -14.45 -0.83 -8.47
C ASP A 121 -14.22 0.13 -9.63
N ASP A 122 -13.09 0.82 -9.66
CA ASP A 122 -12.63 1.62 -10.79
C ASP A 122 -11.11 1.77 -10.72
N ALA A 123 -10.49 1.93 -11.88
CA ALA A 123 -9.04 2.16 -11.98
C ALA A 123 -8.80 3.06 -13.18
N ARG A 124 -8.06 4.16 -12.96
CA ARG A 124 -7.75 5.10 -14.04
C ARG A 124 -6.58 6.00 -13.70
N PHE A 125 -6.05 6.65 -14.72
CA PHE A 125 -5.05 7.69 -14.56
C PHE A 125 -5.72 9.05 -14.37
N PHE A 126 -5.19 9.84 -13.42
CA PHE A 126 -5.66 11.19 -13.16
C PHE A 126 -4.54 12.20 -13.39
N PRO A 127 -4.83 13.36 -14.01
CA PRO A 127 -3.83 14.43 -14.07
C PRO A 127 -3.38 14.82 -12.67
N LEU A 128 -2.09 15.10 -12.50
CA LEU A 128 -1.54 15.48 -11.20
C LEU A 128 -2.11 16.80 -10.68
N ASP A 129 -2.63 17.64 -11.57
CA ASP A 129 -3.27 18.91 -11.21
C ASP A 129 -4.80 18.82 -11.08
N ALA A 130 -5.38 17.64 -11.26
CA ALA A 130 -6.82 17.41 -11.17
C ALA A 130 -7.11 16.08 -10.46
N LEU A 131 -6.64 15.96 -9.23
CA LEU A 131 -6.76 14.73 -8.44
C LEU A 131 -8.19 14.56 -7.90
N PRO A 132 -8.67 13.31 -7.79
CA PRO A 132 -9.94 13.00 -7.15
C PRO A 132 -9.82 13.09 -5.62
N ASP A 133 -10.88 12.74 -4.91
CA ASP A 133 -10.90 12.66 -3.45
C ASP A 133 -10.04 11.48 -3.00
N LEU A 134 -8.94 11.76 -2.32
CA LEU A 134 -7.95 10.76 -1.92
C LEU A 134 -8.30 10.14 -0.56
N ALA A 135 -8.16 8.82 -0.48
CA ALA A 135 -8.52 8.05 0.70
C ALA A 135 -7.56 8.25 1.89
N PHE A 136 -6.26 8.38 1.59
CA PHE A 136 -5.24 8.35 2.62
C PHE A 136 -4.22 9.48 2.47
N PRO A 137 -3.70 10.02 3.60
CA PRO A 137 -2.64 11.04 3.54
C PRO A 137 -1.37 10.56 2.83
N SER A 138 -1.06 9.26 2.90
CA SER A 138 0.13 8.70 2.25
C SER A 138 0.10 8.86 0.73
N THR A 139 -1.08 8.76 0.12
CA THR A 139 -1.23 8.96 -1.33
C THR A 139 -0.85 10.39 -1.72
N ARG A 140 -1.34 11.37 -0.96
CA ARG A 140 -1.02 12.78 -1.21
C ARG A 140 0.46 13.05 -1.00
N ALA A 141 1.05 12.51 0.06
CA ALA A 141 2.46 12.67 0.35
C ALA A 141 3.34 12.06 -0.75
N ALA A 142 2.96 10.89 -1.26
CA ALA A 142 3.69 10.21 -2.32
C ALA A 142 3.66 11.00 -3.64
N ILE A 143 2.50 11.53 -3.99
CA ILE A 143 2.34 12.35 -5.20
C ILE A 143 3.21 13.60 -5.10
N LYS A 144 3.26 14.21 -3.92
CA LYS A 144 4.10 15.39 -3.68
C LYS A 144 5.59 15.08 -3.88
N LEU A 145 6.05 13.93 -3.38
CA LEU A 145 7.44 13.50 -3.57
C LEU A 145 7.82 13.39 -5.06
N VAL A 146 6.94 12.81 -5.86
CA VAL A 146 7.19 12.64 -7.29
C VAL A 146 7.18 13.98 -8.01
N ARG A 147 6.28 14.90 -7.66
CA ARG A 147 6.26 16.25 -8.24
C ARG A 147 7.54 17.01 -7.96
N GLU A 148 8.05 16.94 -6.74
CA GLU A 148 9.28 17.64 -6.34
C GLU A 148 10.51 17.07 -7.06
N SER A 149 10.50 15.77 -7.39
CA SER A 149 11.64 15.12 -8.05
C SER A 149 11.69 15.32 -9.56
N THR A 150 10.62 15.83 -10.18
CA THR A 150 10.56 16.05 -11.63
C THR A 150 10.89 17.51 -12.03
N ASP A 151 11.13 18.36 -11.07
CA ASP A 151 11.48 19.76 -11.30
C ASP A 151 12.98 19.98 -11.49
#